data_99c0f21b74d563c31fca5e75fd80bc03
#
_entry.id   99c0f21b74d563c31fca5e75fd80bc03
#
_cell.length_a   1.000
_cell.length_b   1.000
_cell.length_c   1.000
_cell.angle_alpha   90.00
_cell.angle_beta   90.00
_cell.angle_gamma   90.00
#
_symmetry.space_group_name_H-M   'P 1'
#
loop_
_entity.id
_entity.type
_entity.pdbx_description
1 polymer ?
#
loop_
_entity_poly.entity_id
_entity_poly.type
_entity_poly.pdbx_seq_one_letter_code
_entity_poly.pdbx_strand_id
1 'polypeptide(L)'
;MTLKNLVNILLHWISINTNYDTKQFNVQINIVEPEIIQEMVCGGKCPVVAFFSKDLGIFLSTKKFDDLCYQSILLHEMIHYFQSDSEMENVFKEKEAYELQNKFLEDLSIKNDMISVLNVKKCRSKQIN
;
A
#
# COMPACT_ATOMS: atom_id res chain seq x y z
N MET A 1 -3.54 12.73 -11.29
CA MET A 1 -3.88 12.55 -9.86
C MET A 1 -2.70 12.93 -8.98
N THR A 2 -2.97 13.64 -7.90
CA THR A 2 -1.93 14.00 -6.93
C THR A 2 -1.83 12.91 -5.84
N LEU A 3 -0.72 12.89 -5.11
CA LEU A 3 -0.58 12.01 -3.95
C LEU A 3 -1.68 12.29 -2.91
N LYS A 4 -1.98 13.55 -2.66
CA LYS A 4 -3.03 13.94 -1.70
C LYS A 4 -4.39 13.37 -2.10
N ASN A 5 -4.74 13.44 -3.37
CA ASN A 5 -6.00 12.87 -3.87
C ASN A 5 -6.02 11.36 -3.69
N LEU A 6 -4.91 10.69 -4.01
CA LEU A 6 -4.81 9.24 -3.85
C LEU A 6 -4.97 8.86 -2.37
N VAL A 7 -4.28 9.53 -1.46
CA VAL A 7 -4.40 9.25 -0.02
C VAL A 7 -5.85 9.40 0.43
N ASN A 8 -6.54 10.45 -0.01
CA ASN A 8 -7.95 10.66 0.35
C ASN A 8 -8.85 9.55 -0.16
N ILE A 9 -8.62 9.08 -1.39
CA ILE A 9 -9.38 7.95 -1.97
C ILE A 9 -9.14 6.68 -1.14
N LEU A 10 -7.90 6.41 -0.79
CA LEU A 10 -7.56 5.21 -0.01
C LEU A 10 -8.11 5.29 1.41
N LEU A 11 -8.05 6.45 2.06
CA LEU A 11 -8.64 6.63 3.39
C LEU A 11 -10.14 6.41 3.36
N HIS A 12 -10.83 6.90 2.33
CA HIS A 12 -12.26 6.67 2.17
C HIS A 12 -12.57 5.18 2.04
N TRP A 13 -11.81 4.47 1.18
CA TRP A 13 -12.00 3.02 1.03
C TRP A 13 -11.77 2.29 2.36
N ILE A 14 -10.71 2.65 3.09
CA ILE A 14 -10.39 2.05 4.39
C ILE A 14 -11.53 2.30 5.39
N SER A 15 -12.09 3.51 5.40
CA SER A 15 -13.17 3.85 6.34
C SER A 15 -14.44 3.02 6.11
N ILE A 16 -14.70 2.64 4.85
CA ILE A 16 -15.86 1.83 4.50
C ILE A 16 -15.63 0.34 4.76
N ASN A 17 -14.41 -0.13 4.57
CA ASN A 17 -14.10 -1.56 4.54
C ASN A 17 -13.42 -2.08 5.80
N THR A 18 -13.08 -1.21 6.76
CA THR A 18 -12.43 -1.59 8.01
C THR A 18 -13.02 -0.80 9.18
N ASN A 19 -12.61 -1.15 10.40
CA ASN A 19 -12.95 -0.40 11.61
C ASN A 19 -11.86 0.58 12.04
N TYR A 20 -10.83 0.77 11.22
CA TYR A 20 -9.78 1.72 11.55
C TYR A 20 -10.30 3.16 11.50
N ASP A 21 -9.82 3.98 12.44
CA ASP A 21 -10.19 5.41 12.50
C ASP A 21 -9.29 6.20 11.54
N THR A 22 -9.81 6.46 10.35
CA THR A 22 -9.06 7.16 9.30
C THR A 22 -8.78 8.63 9.63
N LYS A 23 -9.49 9.20 10.60
CA LYS A 23 -9.22 10.58 11.07
C LYS A 23 -7.89 10.68 11.80
N GLN A 24 -7.39 9.55 12.30
CA GLN A 24 -6.10 9.48 13.00
C GLN A 24 -4.92 9.39 12.05
N PHE A 25 -5.16 9.28 10.74
CA PHE A 25 -4.08 9.13 9.77
C PHE A 25 -3.24 10.41 9.71
N ASN A 26 -2.01 10.32 10.19
CA ASN A 26 -1.08 11.43 10.19
C ASN A 26 0.33 10.86 10.05
N VAL A 27 0.68 10.50 8.83
CA VAL A 27 1.99 9.92 8.53
C VAL A 27 2.59 10.58 7.31
N GLN A 28 3.89 10.79 7.35
CA GLN A 28 4.61 11.33 6.20
C GLN A 28 4.78 10.25 5.14
N ILE A 29 4.49 10.60 3.89
CA ILE A 29 4.70 9.72 2.75
C ILE A 29 5.87 10.29 1.95
N ASN A 30 6.92 9.48 1.80
CA ASN A 30 8.17 9.86 1.16
C ASN A 30 8.32 9.11 -0.16
N ILE A 31 8.46 9.85 -1.26
CA ILE A 31 8.73 9.24 -2.56
C ILE A 31 10.21 9.38 -2.82
N VAL A 32 10.91 8.26 -2.93
CA VAL A 32 12.36 8.21 -3.03
C VAL A 32 12.77 7.26 -4.15
N GLU A 33 14.05 7.31 -4.53
CA GLU A 33 14.58 6.40 -5.55
C GLU A 33 14.50 4.95 -5.07
N PRO A 34 14.28 3.98 -5.97
CA PRO A 34 14.16 2.57 -5.58
C PRO A 34 15.36 2.07 -4.78
N GLU A 35 16.57 2.53 -5.11
CA GLU A 35 17.80 2.11 -4.44
C GLU A 35 17.79 2.51 -2.96
N ILE A 36 17.16 3.63 -2.62
CA ILE A 36 17.06 4.10 -1.24
C ILE A 36 16.21 3.15 -0.42
N ILE A 37 15.04 2.74 -0.96
CA ILE A 37 14.16 1.79 -0.26
C ILE A 37 14.87 0.45 -0.09
N GLN A 38 15.53 -0.04 -1.13
CA GLN A 38 16.25 -1.31 -1.08
C GLN A 38 17.34 -1.29 0.00
N GLU A 39 18.09 -0.18 0.08
CA GLU A 39 19.13 -0.04 1.11
C GLU A 39 18.52 -0.04 2.51
N MET A 40 17.41 0.66 2.72
CA MET A 40 16.75 0.74 4.02
C MET A 40 16.16 -0.59 4.47
N VAL A 41 15.63 -1.39 3.56
CA VAL A 41 14.90 -2.62 3.88
C VAL A 41 15.82 -3.83 3.91
N CYS A 42 16.70 -3.98 2.93
CA CYS A 42 17.51 -5.20 2.80
C CYS A 42 19.01 -4.95 2.65
N GLY A 43 19.47 -3.70 2.75
CA GLY A 43 20.87 -3.36 2.65
C GLY A 43 21.48 -3.58 1.27
N GLY A 44 20.66 -3.68 0.22
CA GLY A 44 21.14 -3.93 -1.13
C GLY A 44 20.00 -4.11 -2.11
N LYS A 45 20.22 -4.95 -3.13
CA LYS A 45 19.22 -5.20 -4.16
C LYS A 45 18.17 -6.20 -3.69
N CYS A 46 16.91 -5.77 -3.63
CA CYS A 46 15.77 -6.65 -3.38
C CYS A 46 14.53 -6.03 -4.05
N PRO A 47 13.50 -6.84 -4.38
CA PRO A 47 12.36 -6.35 -5.13
C PRO A 47 11.33 -5.62 -4.26
N VAL A 48 11.78 -4.73 -3.37
CA VAL A 48 10.90 -3.95 -2.50
C VAL A 48 10.70 -2.57 -3.11
N VAL A 49 9.43 -2.16 -3.24
CA VAL A 49 9.05 -0.87 -3.84
C VAL A 49 8.36 0.05 -2.85
N ALA A 50 8.06 -0.43 -1.64
CA ALA A 50 7.43 0.35 -0.59
C ALA A 50 7.67 -0.30 0.76
N PHE A 51 7.66 0.51 1.82
CA PHE A 51 7.62 -0.03 3.18
C PHE A 51 7.13 1.03 4.16
N PHE A 52 6.66 0.58 5.32
CA PHE A 52 6.25 1.43 6.42
C PHE A 52 7.23 1.29 7.59
N SER A 53 7.65 2.45 8.11
CA SER A 53 8.42 2.55 9.35
C SER A 53 7.61 3.38 10.34
N LYS A 54 7.42 2.86 11.56
CA LYS A 54 6.68 3.57 12.60
C LYS A 54 7.29 4.94 12.88
N ASP A 55 8.61 5.03 12.84
CA ASP A 55 9.35 6.27 13.17
C ASP A 55 9.51 7.21 11.99
N LEU A 56 9.61 6.69 10.77
CA LEU A 56 9.99 7.49 9.60
C LEU A 56 8.86 7.71 8.60
N GLY A 57 7.77 6.91 8.67
CA GLY A 57 6.65 7.04 7.78
C GLY A 57 6.59 6.00 6.68
N ILE A 58 5.87 6.30 5.61
CA ILE A 58 5.71 5.42 4.45
C ILE A 58 6.68 5.86 3.36
N PHE A 59 7.32 4.89 2.72
CA PHE A 59 8.25 5.12 1.61
C PHE A 59 7.73 4.43 0.36
N LEU A 60 7.74 5.15 -0.76
CA LEU A 60 7.33 4.65 -2.08
C LEU A 60 8.42 4.95 -3.09
N SER A 61 8.62 4.05 -4.06
CA SER A 61 9.73 4.16 -5.00
C SER A 61 9.43 4.97 -6.26
N THR A 62 8.16 5.23 -6.59
CA THR A 62 7.80 5.92 -7.83
C THR A 62 6.53 6.75 -7.64
N LYS A 63 6.15 7.49 -8.70
CA LYS A 63 4.94 8.34 -8.71
C LYS A 63 3.90 7.83 -9.69
N LYS A 64 3.52 6.55 -9.61
CA LYS A 64 2.53 5.93 -10.50
C LYS A 64 1.12 5.99 -9.91
N PHE A 65 0.65 7.19 -9.54
CA PHE A 65 -0.58 7.37 -8.76
C PHE A 65 -1.85 6.88 -9.47
N ASP A 66 -1.84 6.75 -10.78
CA ASP A 66 -3.00 6.28 -11.55
C ASP A 66 -2.99 4.77 -11.79
N ASP A 67 -1.94 4.07 -11.39
CA ASP A 67 -1.81 2.62 -11.54
C ASP A 67 -2.45 1.92 -10.34
N LEU A 68 -3.40 1.01 -10.58
CA LEU A 68 -4.12 0.31 -9.50
C LEU A 68 -3.19 -0.54 -8.64
N CYS A 69 -2.20 -1.19 -9.26
CA CYS A 69 -1.23 -1.98 -8.47
C CYS A 69 -0.46 -1.09 -7.50
N TYR A 70 -0.01 0.07 -7.98
CA TYR A 70 0.68 1.05 -7.14
C TYR A 70 -0.21 1.55 -6.01
N GLN A 71 -1.46 1.89 -6.32
CA GLN A 71 -2.43 2.34 -5.31
C GLN A 71 -2.62 1.28 -4.23
N SER A 72 -2.70 0.02 -4.62
CA SER A 72 -2.88 -1.09 -3.68
C SER A 72 -1.67 -1.29 -2.78
N ILE A 73 -0.47 -1.01 -3.28
CA ILE A 73 0.76 -1.08 -2.50
C ILE A 73 0.76 0.02 -1.43
N LEU A 74 0.36 1.23 -1.80
CA LEU A 74 0.23 2.31 -0.81
C LEU A 74 -0.82 1.96 0.24
N LEU A 75 -1.97 1.40 -0.17
CA LEU A 75 -2.99 0.95 0.77
C LEU A 75 -2.41 -0.06 1.77
N HIS A 76 -1.63 -1.03 1.31
CA HIS A 76 -0.99 -2.04 2.15
C HIS A 76 -0.14 -1.38 3.24
N GLU A 77 0.69 -0.39 2.87
CA GLU A 77 1.52 0.31 3.85
C GLU A 77 0.68 1.19 4.79
N MET A 78 -0.40 1.79 4.30
CA MET A 78 -1.32 2.54 5.15
C MET A 78 -2.00 1.64 6.19
N ILE A 79 -2.35 0.41 5.83
CA ILE A 79 -2.89 -0.56 6.79
C ILE A 79 -1.85 -0.84 7.88
N HIS A 80 -0.59 -1.01 7.53
CA HIS A 80 0.47 -1.18 8.54
C HIS A 80 0.56 0.00 9.49
N TYR A 81 0.34 1.23 9.01
CA TYR A 81 0.27 2.39 9.89
C TYR A 81 -0.84 2.23 10.94
N PHE A 82 -2.05 1.84 10.51
CA PHE A 82 -3.16 1.64 11.44
C PHE A 82 -2.93 0.47 12.39
N GLN A 83 -2.12 -0.50 12.02
CA GLN A 83 -1.76 -1.65 12.87
C GLN A 83 -0.63 -1.36 13.83
N SER A 84 0.05 -0.21 13.71
CA SER A 84 1.34 0.03 14.39
C SER A 84 1.25 0.00 15.92
N ASP A 85 0.09 0.34 16.49
CA ASP A 85 -0.12 0.29 17.94
C ASP A 85 -0.90 -0.96 18.39
N SER A 86 -1.19 -1.87 17.45
CA SER A 86 -1.88 -3.11 17.75
C SER A 86 -0.91 -4.14 18.36
N GLU A 87 -1.42 -4.98 19.27
CA GLU A 87 -0.66 -6.11 19.81
C GLU A 87 -0.69 -7.33 18.90
N MET A 88 -1.33 -7.22 17.72
CA MET A 88 -1.38 -8.29 16.73
C MET A 88 0.03 -8.73 16.33
N GLU A 89 0.26 -10.03 16.18
CA GLU A 89 1.53 -10.56 15.71
C GLU A 89 1.80 -10.16 14.26
N ASN A 90 3.09 -10.01 13.91
CA ASN A 90 3.47 -9.54 12.57
C ASN A 90 2.91 -10.41 11.44
N VAL A 91 2.85 -11.73 11.63
CA VAL A 91 2.28 -12.63 10.61
C VAL A 91 0.81 -12.32 10.34
N PHE A 92 0.05 -11.97 11.36
CA PHE A 92 -1.35 -11.60 11.20
C PHE A 92 -1.53 -10.19 10.64
N LYS A 93 -0.62 -9.27 10.97
CA LYS A 93 -0.60 -7.93 10.38
C LYS A 93 -0.40 -8.01 8.87
N GLU A 94 0.57 -8.80 8.42
CA GLU A 94 0.82 -8.99 6.99
C GLU A 94 -0.36 -9.66 6.29
N LYS A 95 -0.93 -10.69 6.92
CA LYS A 95 -2.09 -11.39 6.36
C LYS A 95 -3.25 -10.42 6.13
N GLU A 96 -3.58 -9.62 7.13
CA GLU A 96 -4.65 -8.63 7.01
C GLU A 96 -4.35 -7.60 5.91
N ALA A 97 -3.12 -7.09 5.87
CA ALA A 97 -2.74 -6.10 4.88
C ALA A 97 -2.87 -6.65 3.46
N TYR A 98 -2.46 -7.90 3.21
CA TYR A 98 -2.62 -8.53 1.90
C TYR A 98 -4.08 -8.83 1.57
N GLU A 99 -4.89 -9.27 2.54
CA GLU A 99 -6.32 -9.51 2.32
C GLU A 99 -7.03 -8.22 1.92
N LEU A 100 -6.74 -7.11 2.60
CA LEU A 100 -7.32 -5.82 2.27
C LEU A 100 -6.82 -5.29 0.93
N GLN A 101 -5.54 -5.49 0.63
CA GLN A 101 -4.97 -5.13 -0.66
C GLN A 101 -5.67 -5.87 -1.81
N ASN A 102 -5.90 -7.18 -1.65
CA ASN A 102 -6.61 -7.97 -2.65
C ASN A 102 -8.06 -7.51 -2.81
N LYS A 103 -8.74 -7.21 -1.71
CA LYS A 103 -10.11 -6.72 -1.76
C LYS A 103 -10.20 -5.38 -2.49
N PHE A 104 -9.28 -4.48 -2.22
CA PHE A 104 -9.20 -3.19 -2.92
C PHE A 104 -9.01 -3.39 -4.42
N LEU A 105 -8.07 -4.25 -4.82
CA LEU A 105 -7.81 -4.52 -6.23
C LEU A 105 -9.03 -5.12 -6.92
N GLU A 106 -9.73 -6.07 -6.28
CA GLU A 106 -10.95 -6.63 -6.80
C GLU A 106 -12.04 -5.57 -6.97
N ASP A 107 -12.30 -4.79 -5.91
CA ASP A 107 -13.33 -3.75 -5.93
C ASP A 107 -13.08 -2.73 -7.04
N LEU A 108 -11.86 -2.23 -7.15
CA LEU A 108 -11.53 -1.19 -8.13
C LEU A 108 -11.42 -1.73 -9.55
N SER A 109 -10.98 -2.98 -9.73
CA SER A 109 -10.97 -3.61 -11.04
C SER A 109 -12.40 -3.74 -11.60
N ILE A 110 -13.34 -4.19 -10.76
CA ILE A 110 -14.74 -4.32 -11.14
C ILE A 110 -15.35 -2.94 -11.42
N LYS A 111 -15.12 -1.98 -10.53
CA LYS A 111 -15.63 -0.60 -10.67
C LYS A 111 -15.15 0.07 -11.96
N ASN A 112 -13.92 -0.23 -12.39
CA ASN A 112 -13.32 0.35 -13.60
C ASN A 112 -13.56 -0.50 -14.84
N ASP A 113 -14.46 -1.50 -14.78
CA ASP A 113 -14.81 -2.37 -15.90
C ASP A 113 -13.58 -3.05 -16.55
N MET A 114 -12.61 -3.43 -15.73
CA MET A 114 -11.41 -4.08 -16.24
C MET A 114 -11.72 -5.48 -16.74
N ILE A 115 -11.11 -5.85 -17.87
CA ILE A 115 -11.27 -7.18 -18.47
C ILE A 115 -10.76 -8.27 -17.52
N SER A 116 -9.65 -7.99 -16.84
CA SER A 116 -9.04 -8.91 -15.87
C SER A 116 -9.04 -8.27 -14.49
N VAL A 117 -9.65 -8.96 -13.52
CA VAL A 117 -9.64 -8.52 -12.13
C VAL A 117 -8.23 -8.70 -11.56
N LEU A 118 -7.69 -7.64 -11.00
CA LEU A 118 -6.34 -7.64 -10.43
C LEU A 118 -6.33 -8.25 -9.02
N ASN A 119 -5.18 -8.80 -8.65
CA ASN A 119 -4.87 -9.22 -7.30
C ASN A 119 -3.37 -9.01 -7.04
N VAL A 120 -2.93 -9.23 -5.80
CA VAL A 120 -1.52 -9.00 -5.42
C VAL A 120 -0.56 -9.81 -6.28
N LYS A 121 -0.90 -11.07 -6.57
CA LYS A 121 -0.05 -11.94 -7.40
C LYS A 121 0.13 -11.38 -8.80
N LYS A 122 -0.96 -10.92 -9.42
CA LYS A 122 -0.90 -10.32 -10.77
C LYS A 122 -0.10 -9.01 -10.75
N CYS A 123 -0.24 -8.20 -9.71
CA CYS A 123 0.51 -6.96 -9.56
C CYS A 123 2.01 -7.24 -9.45
N ARG A 124 2.42 -8.27 -8.71
CA ARG A 124 3.82 -8.66 -8.58
C ARG A 124 4.41 -9.10 -9.91
N SER A 125 3.65 -9.84 -10.71
CA SER A 125 4.09 -10.27 -12.04
C SER A 125 4.39 -9.08 -12.94
N LYS A 126 3.61 -8.00 -12.85
CA LYS A 126 3.85 -6.78 -13.62
C LYS A 126 5.12 -6.05 -13.17
N GLN A 127 5.45 -6.11 -11.89
CA GLN A 127 6.64 -5.45 -11.34
C GLN A 127 7.95 -6.11 -11.80
N ILE A 128 7.92 -7.40 -12.06
CA ILE A 128 9.10 -8.15 -12.50
C ILE A 128 9.42 -7.88 -13.97
N ASN A 129 8.43 -7.50 -14.75
CA ASN A 129 8.56 -7.20 -16.17
C ASN A 129 8.79 -5.69 -16.38
#